data_ef366e1212903a5fd669a0b3ba9f9ebb
#
_entry.id   ef366e1212903a5fd669a0b3ba9f9ebb
#
_cell.length_a   1.000
_cell.length_b   1.000
_cell.length_c   1.000
_cell.angle_alpha   90.00
_cell.angle_beta   90.00
_cell.angle_gamma   90.00
#
_symmetry.space_group_name_H-M   'P 1'
#
loop_
_entity.id
_entity.type
_entity.pdbx_description
1 polymer ?
#
loop_
_entity_poly.entity_id
_entity_poly.type
_entity_poly.pdbx_seq_one_letter_code
_entity_poly.pdbx_strand_id
1 'polypeptide(L)'
;MMLLDYLKKRQQMLNERNDYYTAKGVQVFSKDQMVNDLVDLESVMARFESVLPDHIRDGVEMIIVGQFDEFEERDINAFYKDGALYVSNFQSDNDDLLDDLVHETAHSLEEAYGYEIYADQRIKEEFMRKRMFLYDILWKMGFKAPREMFLDSEYDKEFDQFLLNDVGYDKLSEVLRGIFITPYAATSLREYFATGFTEFYLYPDNHNYLRKVSPELYKKLLSLHRLDQT
;
A
#
# COMPACT_ATOMS: atom_id res chain seq x y z
N MET A 1 35.04 -34.95 15.26
CA MET A 1 34.86 -34.23 14.02
C MET A 1 33.37 -34.07 13.68
N MET A 2 32.55 -35.11 13.69
CA MET A 2 31.13 -35.08 13.34
C MET A 2 30.21 -34.18 14.21
N LEU A 3 30.42 -34.09 15.54
CA LEU A 3 29.54 -33.33 16.43
C LEU A 3 29.72 -31.80 16.28
N LEU A 4 30.96 -31.35 16.16
CA LEU A 4 31.28 -29.92 15.94
C LEU A 4 30.83 -29.44 14.58
N ASP A 5 30.95 -30.25 13.54
CA ASP A 5 30.47 -29.93 12.20
C ASP A 5 28.93 -29.92 12.14
N TYR A 6 28.29 -30.86 12.86
CA TYR A 6 26.84 -30.87 13.02
C TYR A 6 26.33 -29.64 13.78
N LEU A 7 26.99 -29.26 14.89
CA LEU A 7 26.63 -28.08 15.67
C LEU A 7 26.84 -26.77 14.88
N LYS A 8 27.97 -26.67 14.13
CA LYS A 8 28.19 -25.54 13.24
C LYS A 8 27.15 -25.46 12.13
N LYS A 9 26.83 -26.60 11.50
CA LYS A 9 25.81 -26.66 10.46
C LYS A 9 24.41 -26.32 11.00
N ARG A 10 24.10 -26.77 12.23
CA ARG A 10 22.84 -26.44 12.90
C ARG A 10 22.80 -24.99 13.39
N GLN A 11 23.91 -24.42 13.82
CA GLN A 11 24.05 -23.00 14.16
C GLN A 11 23.98 -22.14 12.92
N GLN A 12 24.53 -22.58 11.81
CA GLN A 12 24.38 -21.94 10.49
C GLN A 12 22.94 -22.02 10.00
N MET A 13 22.27 -23.19 10.12
CA MET A 13 20.84 -23.34 9.82
C MET A 13 19.92 -22.56 10.78
N LEU A 14 20.36 -22.27 12.01
CA LEU A 14 19.64 -21.42 12.97
C LEU A 14 19.89 -19.93 12.71
N ASN A 15 21.07 -19.56 12.22
CA ASN A 15 21.39 -18.22 11.72
C ASN A 15 20.82 -17.97 10.31
N GLU A 16 20.47 -19.05 9.58
CA GLU A 16 19.74 -19.05 8.32
C GLU A 16 18.22 -19.21 8.55
N ARG A 17 17.74 -19.13 9.79
CA ARG A 17 16.31 -18.91 10.03
C ARG A 17 15.99 -17.47 9.60
N ASN A 18 15.48 -17.40 8.41
CA ASN A 18 14.97 -16.17 7.80
C ASN A 18 13.64 -15.73 8.42
N ASP A 19 13.35 -16.17 9.66
CA ASP A 19 12.12 -15.84 10.38
C ASP A 19 12.42 -15.29 11.78
N TYR A 20 11.78 -14.21 12.12
CA TYR A 20 11.81 -13.63 13.46
C TYR A 20 10.47 -12.96 13.78
N TYR A 21 10.26 -12.61 15.05
CA TYR A 21 9.12 -11.82 15.48
C TYR A 21 9.57 -10.38 15.78
N THR A 22 8.80 -9.43 15.30
CA THR A 22 8.99 -8.02 15.66
C THR A 22 8.68 -7.78 17.13
N ALA A 23 8.96 -6.58 17.65
CA ALA A 23 8.70 -6.22 19.04
C ALA A 23 7.21 -6.29 19.41
N LYS A 24 6.31 -6.11 18.43
CA LYS A 24 4.85 -6.18 18.61
C LYS A 24 4.25 -7.54 18.23
N GLY A 25 5.07 -8.51 17.88
CA GLY A 25 4.65 -9.88 17.66
C GLY A 25 4.27 -10.25 16.21
N VAL A 26 4.50 -9.38 15.23
CA VAL A 26 4.33 -9.71 13.81
C VAL A 26 5.45 -10.65 13.39
N GLN A 27 5.09 -11.78 12.76
CA GLN A 27 6.09 -12.70 12.22
C GLN A 27 6.65 -12.16 10.90
N VAL A 28 7.97 -12.08 10.79
CA VAL A 28 8.66 -11.73 9.54
C VAL A 28 9.36 -12.95 9.00
N PHE A 29 9.07 -13.34 7.77
CA PHE A 29 9.66 -14.45 7.07
C PHE A 29 10.32 -13.97 5.77
N SER A 30 11.65 -14.12 5.67
CA SER A 30 12.38 -13.83 4.43
C SER A 30 12.51 -15.11 3.61
N LYS A 31 11.64 -15.27 2.61
CA LYS A 31 11.75 -16.35 1.62
C LYS A 31 13.02 -16.19 0.78
N ASP A 32 13.29 -14.95 0.37
CA ASP A 32 14.49 -14.56 -0.38
C ASP A 32 15.18 -13.40 0.33
N GLN A 33 16.52 -13.32 0.21
CA GLN A 33 17.29 -12.22 0.79
C GLN A 33 17.01 -10.90 0.04
N MET A 34 17.08 -9.79 0.75
CA MET A 34 17.02 -8.46 0.11
C MET A 34 18.12 -8.35 -0.95
N VAL A 35 17.75 -7.87 -2.14
CA VAL A 35 18.70 -7.68 -3.24
C VAL A 35 19.56 -6.45 -3.02
N ASN A 36 19.00 -5.41 -2.38
CA ASN A 36 19.72 -4.19 -2.07
C ASN A 36 20.22 -4.23 -0.62
N ASP A 37 21.53 -4.29 -0.42
CA ASP A 37 22.18 -4.30 0.89
C ASP A 37 21.97 -2.99 1.70
N LEU A 38 21.41 -1.94 1.09
CA LEU A 38 21.08 -0.69 1.77
C LEU A 38 19.73 -0.79 2.51
N VAL A 39 18.93 -1.83 2.24
CA VAL A 39 17.66 -2.05 2.92
C VAL A 39 17.89 -2.82 4.23
N ASP A 40 17.65 -2.13 5.34
CA ASP A 40 17.70 -2.69 6.70
C ASP A 40 16.29 -3.12 7.13
N LEU A 41 15.99 -4.39 6.94
CA LEU A 41 14.68 -4.98 7.22
C LEU A 41 14.26 -4.79 8.69
N GLU A 42 15.16 -4.95 9.65
CA GLU A 42 14.86 -4.78 11.08
C GLU A 42 14.48 -3.32 11.39
N SER A 43 15.23 -2.37 10.83
CA SER A 43 14.94 -0.94 10.97
C SER A 43 13.59 -0.57 10.35
N VAL A 44 13.27 -1.12 9.17
CA VAL A 44 11.96 -0.89 8.51
C VAL A 44 10.83 -1.46 9.35
N MET A 45 10.95 -2.68 9.89
CA MET A 45 9.94 -3.27 10.76
C MET A 45 9.70 -2.43 12.03
N ALA A 46 10.76 -1.94 12.65
CA ALA A 46 10.64 -1.07 13.82
C ALA A 46 9.91 0.26 13.49
N ARG A 47 10.18 0.84 12.32
CA ARG A 47 9.47 2.04 11.83
C ARG A 47 8.00 1.71 11.53
N PHE A 48 7.72 0.62 10.84
CA PHE A 48 6.36 0.15 10.54
C PHE A 48 5.51 0.04 11.82
N GLU A 49 6.05 -0.58 12.86
CA GLU A 49 5.39 -0.69 14.17
C GLU A 49 5.24 0.63 14.91
N SER A 50 6.12 1.60 14.65
CA SER A 50 6.09 2.91 15.31
C SER A 50 5.11 3.88 14.68
N VAL A 51 4.90 3.80 13.36
CA VAL A 51 4.03 4.73 12.63
C VAL A 51 2.57 4.32 12.65
N LEU A 52 2.27 3.01 12.75
CA LEU A 52 0.90 2.50 12.78
C LEU A 52 0.46 2.13 14.20
N PRO A 53 -0.71 2.60 14.67
CA PRO A 53 -1.32 2.12 15.90
C PRO A 53 -1.55 0.60 15.91
N ASP A 54 -1.56 -0.01 17.10
CA ASP A 54 -1.70 -1.47 17.23
C ASP A 54 -2.99 -1.97 16.57
N HIS A 55 -4.14 -1.35 16.86
CA HIS A 55 -5.44 -1.73 16.28
C HIS A 55 -5.51 -1.61 14.74
N ILE A 56 -4.68 -0.77 14.15
CA ILE A 56 -4.56 -0.63 12.68
C ILE A 56 -3.80 -1.81 12.07
N ARG A 57 -2.90 -2.44 12.85
CA ARG A 57 -2.07 -3.57 12.41
C ARG A 57 -2.64 -4.93 12.79
N ASP A 58 -3.72 -4.99 13.55
CA ASP A 58 -4.30 -6.24 14.08
C ASP A 58 -4.63 -7.27 12.97
N GLY A 59 -4.89 -6.81 11.75
CA GLY A 59 -5.10 -7.69 10.58
C GLY A 59 -3.81 -8.22 9.93
N VAL A 60 -2.63 -7.81 10.41
CA VAL A 60 -1.33 -8.23 9.88
C VAL A 60 -0.66 -9.20 10.84
N GLU A 61 -0.76 -10.50 10.55
CA GLU A 61 -0.14 -11.55 11.37
C GLU A 61 1.28 -11.87 10.92
N MET A 62 1.56 -11.71 9.61
CA MET A 62 2.84 -12.08 9.01
C MET A 62 3.25 -11.10 7.89
N ILE A 63 4.55 -10.91 7.76
CA ILE A 63 5.17 -10.22 6.62
C ILE A 63 6.11 -11.22 5.94
N ILE A 64 5.94 -11.42 4.63
CA ILE A 64 6.71 -12.37 3.84
C ILE A 64 7.47 -11.61 2.75
N VAL A 65 8.80 -11.62 2.85
CA VAL A 65 9.70 -10.94 1.92
C VAL A 65 10.25 -11.93 0.92
N GLY A 66 10.13 -11.67 -0.38
CA GLY A 66 10.66 -12.56 -1.42
C GLY A 66 10.10 -12.27 -2.80
N GLN A 67 10.28 -13.22 -3.75
CA GLN A 67 9.68 -13.18 -5.07
C GLN A 67 8.50 -14.15 -5.16
N PHE A 68 7.42 -13.68 -5.76
CA PHE A 68 6.17 -14.41 -5.95
C PHE A 68 5.68 -14.22 -7.38
N ASP A 69 5.05 -15.23 -7.95
CA ASP A 69 4.54 -15.21 -9.32
C ASP A 69 3.51 -14.08 -9.52
N GLU A 70 2.73 -13.76 -8.47
CA GLU A 70 1.75 -12.68 -8.45
C GLU A 70 2.35 -11.30 -8.73
N PHE A 71 3.62 -11.08 -8.39
CA PHE A 71 4.29 -9.80 -8.67
C PHE A 71 4.47 -9.58 -10.17
N GLU A 72 4.90 -10.60 -10.90
CA GLU A 72 5.05 -10.52 -12.36
C GLU A 72 3.70 -10.50 -13.09
N GLU A 73 2.74 -11.34 -12.65
CA GLU A 73 1.42 -11.45 -13.28
C GLU A 73 0.60 -10.16 -13.17
N ARG A 74 0.75 -9.44 -12.05
CA ARG A 74 -0.04 -8.25 -11.71
C ARG A 74 0.72 -6.93 -11.86
N ASP A 75 2.03 -6.98 -12.12
CA ASP A 75 2.92 -5.82 -12.17
C ASP A 75 2.87 -4.99 -10.87
N ILE A 76 3.05 -5.68 -9.73
CA ILE A 76 3.02 -5.10 -8.38
C ILE A 76 4.24 -5.53 -7.58
N ASN A 77 4.59 -4.80 -6.53
CA ASN A 77 5.71 -5.10 -5.62
C ASN A 77 5.26 -5.66 -4.27
N ALA A 78 3.99 -5.53 -3.94
CA ALA A 78 3.42 -6.02 -2.70
C ALA A 78 1.94 -6.40 -2.87
N PHE A 79 1.40 -7.21 -1.96
CA PHE A 79 -0.03 -7.46 -1.80
C PHE A 79 -0.35 -8.02 -0.41
N TYR A 80 -1.56 -7.74 0.06
CA TYR A 80 -2.14 -8.38 1.25
C TYR A 80 -2.98 -9.60 0.86
N LYS A 81 -2.86 -10.67 1.63
CA LYS A 81 -3.70 -11.86 1.50
C LYS A 81 -3.74 -12.66 2.80
N ASP A 82 -4.94 -12.98 3.27
CA ASP A 82 -5.19 -13.93 4.38
C ASP A 82 -4.33 -13.66 5.63
N GLY A 83 -4.26 -12.41 6.10
CA GLY A 83 -3.48 -12.01 7.28
C GLY A 83 -1.98 -11.79 7.02
N ALA A 84 -1.50 -11.94 5.79
CA ALA A 84 -0.10 -11.77 5.45
C ALA A 84 0.13 -10.64 4.43
N LEU A 85 1.17 -9.83 4.67
CA LEU A 85 1.72 -8.91 3.70
C LEU A 85 2.84 -9.62 2.94
N TYR A 86 2.71 -9.68 1.63
CA TYR A 86 3.74 -10.19 0.73
C TYR A 86 4.43 -8.99 0.10
N VAL A 87 5.75 -8.88 0.24
CA VAL A 87 6.52 -7.76 -0.29
C VAL A 87 7.74 -8.26 -1.06
N SER A 88 8.03 -7.59 -2.16
CA SER A 88 9.19 -7.90 -3.00
C SER A 88 10.50 -7.66 -2.23
N ASN A 89 11.48 -8.54 -2.45
CA ASN A 89 12.84 -8.33 -1.98
C ASN A 89 13.66 -7.40 -2.90
N PHE A 90 13.05 -6.90 -3.99
CA PHE A 90 13.59 -5.83 -4.84
C PHE A 90 13.00 -4.50 -4.35
N GLN A 91 13.71 -3.81 -3.48
CA GLN A 91 13.33 -2.51 -2.95
C GLN A 91 14.44 -1.50 -3.21
N SER A 92 14.09 -0.27 -3.52
CA SER A 92 15.06 0.80 -3.80
C SER A 92 15.78 1.23 -2.54
N ASP A 93 15.06 1.34 -1.43
CA ASP A 93 15.57 1.72 -0.12
C ASP A 93 14.57 1.33 1.00
N ASN A 94 14.85 1.77 2.24
CA ASN A 94 14.00 1.53 3.41
C ASN A 94 12.64 2.22 3.33
N ASP A 95 12.56 3.37 2.69
CA ASP A 95 11.31 4.14 2.58
C ASP A 95 10.36 3.50 1.58
N ASP A 96 10.89 2.94 0.48
CA ASP A 96 10.15 2.17 -0.53
C ASP A 96 9.49 0.93 0.10
N LEU A 97 10.26 0.13 0.84
CA LEU A 97 9.71 -1.04 1.56
C LEU A 97 8.67 -0.64 2.61
N LEU A 98 8.91 0.46 3.34
CA LEU A 98 7.95 0.93 4.34
C LEU A 98 6.65 1.43 3.70
N ASP A 99 6.73 2.11 2.55
CA ASP A 99 5.58 2.57 1.79
C ASP A 99 4.70 1.40 1.37
N ASP A 100 5.30 0.36 0.76
CA ASP A 100 4.61 -0.87 0.39
C ASP A 100 3.91 -1.53 1.60
N LEU A 101 4.60 -1.69 2.72
CA LEU A 101 4.04 -2.30 3.93
C LEU A 101 2.84 -1.52 4.49
N VAL A 102 2.94 -0.21 4.54
CA VAL A 102 1.86 0.66 5.02
C VAL A 102 0.69 0.65 4.03
N HIS A 103 0.97 0.68 2.73
CA HIS A 103 -0.05 0.59 1.68
C HIS A 103 -0.85 -0.71 1.78
N GLU A 104 -0.17 -1.86 1.88
CA GLU A 104 -0.84 -3.16 1.98
C GLU A 104 -1.57 -3.36 3.31
N THR A 105 -1.13 -2.69 4.39
CA THR A 105 -1.89 -2.66 5.65
C THR A 105 -3.25 -1.97 5.46
N ALA A 106 -3.36 -0.96 4.59
CA ALA A 106 -4.66 -0.37 4.29
C ALA A 106 -5.62 -1.39 3.68
N HIS A 107 -5.14 -2.27 2.80
CA HIS A 107 -5.96 -3.35 2.23
C HIS A 107 -6.36 -4.39 3.28
N SER A 108 -5.52 -4.67 4.29
CA SER A 108 -5.89 -5.55 5.41
C SER A 108 -7.04 -4.99 6.25
N LEU A 109 -7.11 -3.66 6.40
CA LEU A 109 -8.19 -3.00 7.14
C LEU A 109 -9.55 -3.15 6.47
N GLU A 110 -9.61 -3.32 5.16
CA GLU A 110 -10.88 -3.49 4.44
C GLU A 110 -11.62 -4.77 4.85
N GLU A 111 -10.91 -5.80 5.31
CA GLU A 111 -11.53 -7.02 5.84
C GLU A 111 -12.26 -6.77 7.18
N ALA A 112 -11.60 -6.05 8.09
CA ALA A 112 -12.14 -5.81 9.44
C ALA A 112 -13.07 -4.57 9.50
N TYR A 113 -12.74 -3.52 8.76
CA TYR A 113 -13.38 -2.19 8.86
C TYR A 113 -14.02 -1.73 7.54
N GLY A 114 -14.23 -2.62 6.57
CA GLY A 114 -14.81 -2.25 5.27
C GLY A 114 -16.18 -1.58 5.38
N TYR A 115 -17.00 -1.99 6.36
CA TYR A 115 -18.28 -1.33 6.64
C TYR A 115 -18.08 0.11 7.13
N GLU A 116 -17.20 0.32 8.11
CA GLU A 116 -16.87 1.64 8.67
C GLU A 116 -16.24 2.56 7.62
N ILE A 117 -15.45 1.99 6.70
CA ILE A 117 -14.78 2.72 5.63
C ILE A 117 -15.79 3.18 4.57
N TYR A 118 -16.66 2.28 4.10
CA TYR A 118 -17.41 2.49 2.85
C TYR A 118 -18.92 2.66 3.00
N ALA A 119 -19.56 2.26 4.13
CA ALA A 119 -21.02 2.20 4.22
C ALA A 119 -21.72 3.56 4.08
N ASP A 120 -21.09 4.64 4.54
CA ASP A 120 -21.64 6.00 4.43
C ASP A 120 -21.50 6.61 3.02
N GLN A 121 -20.84 5.90 2.07
CA GLN A 121 -20.59 6.25 0.68
C GLN A 121 -19.78 7.54 0.45
N ARG A 122 -19.36 8.27 1.48
CA ARG A 122 -18.72 9.59 1.36
C ARG A 122 -17.39 9.54 0.60
N ILE A 123 -16.54 8.55 0.91
CA ILE A 123 -15.28 8.35 0.20
C ILE A 123 -15.56 8.01 -1.26
N LYS A 124 -16.53 7.13 -1.51
CA LYS A 124 -16.90 6.72 -2.88
C LYS A 124 -17.42 7.91 -3.68
N GLU A 125 -18.30 8.73 -3.12
CA GLU A 125 -18.80 9.93 -3.79
C GLU A 125 -17.68 10.94 -4.08
N GLU A 126 -16.74 11.12 -3.14
CA GLU A 126 -15.57 11.98 -3.34
C GLU A 126 -14.69 11.46 -4.47
N PHE A 127 -14.36 10.18 -4.45
CA PHE A 127 -13.59 9.50 -5.49
C PHE A 127 -14.24 9.62 -6.86
N MET A 128 -15.54 9.31 -6.97
CA MET A 128 -16.26 9.34 -8.24
C MET A 128 -16.32 10.75 -8.84
N ARG A 129 -16.51 11.79 -8.00
CA ARG A 129 -16.44 13.18 -8.49
C ARG A 129 -15.07 13.52 -9.08
N LYS A 130 -13.99 13.07 -8.45
CA LYS A 130 -12.62 13.26 -8.94
C LYS A 130 -12.35 12.49 -10.23
N ARG A 131 -12.83 11.24 -10.33
CA ARG A 131 -12.76 10.43 -11.54
C ARG A 131 -13.47 11.10 -12.71
N MET A 132 -14.66 11.66 -12.49
CA MET A 132 -15.38 12.39 -13.51
C MET A 132 -14.70 13.70 -13.91
N PHE A 133 -14.09 14.41 -12.96
CA PHE A 133 -13.30 15.60 -13.25
C PHE A 133 -12.05 15.26 -14.08
N LEU A 134 -11.37 14.16 -13.76
CA LEU A 134 -10.26 13.63 -14.56
C LEU A 134 -10.72 13.28 -15.98
N TYR A 135 -11.87 12.62 -16.15
CA TYR A 135 -12.45 12.36 -17.47
C TYR A 135 -12.59 13.63 -18.30
N ASP A 136 -13.18 14.69 -17.72
CA ASP A 136 -13.40 15.95 -18.42
C ASP A 136 -12.08 16.62 -18.86
N ILE A 137 -11.05 16.54 -18.03
CA ILE A 137 -9.71 17.07 -18.36
C ILE A 137 -9.09 16.27 -19.50
N LEU A 138 -9.01 14.95 -19.35
CA LEU A 138 -8.39 14.07 -20.34
C LEU A 138 -9.11 14.16 -21.68
N TRP A 139 -10.44 14.22 -21.66
CA TRP A 139 -11.24 14.42 -22.88
C TRP A 139 -10.90 15.72 -23.62
N LYS A 140 -10.73 16.83 -22.87
CA LYS A 140 -10.32 18.14 -23.45
C LYS A 140 -8.90 18.10 -23.99
N MET A 141 -8.03 17.31 -23.38
CA MET A 141 -6.64 17.12 -23.84
C MET A 141 -6.52 16.19 -25.05
N GLY A 142 -7.62 15.55 -25.48
CA GLY A 142 -7.66 14.68 -26.63
C GLY A 142 -7.57 13.19 -26.34
N PHE A 143 -7.42 12.79 -25.07
CA PHE A 143 -7.46 11.38 -24.65
C PHE A 143 -8.92 10.90 -24.61
N LYS A 144 -9.28 10.08 -25.61
CA LYS A 144 -10.67 9.65 -25.82
C LYS A 144 -10.85 8.21 -25.32
N ALA A 145 -11.31 8.07 -24.09
CA ALA A 145 -11.71 6.79 -23.52
C ALA A 145 -13.23 6.77 -23.25
N PRO A 146 -13.86 5.60 -23.24
CA PRO A 146 -15.27 5.46 -22.86
C PRO A 146 -15.51 6.03 -21.46
N ARG A 147 -16.60 6.79 -21.31
CA ARG A 147 -16.95 7.39 -20.02
C ARG A 147 -17.23 6.34 -18.95
N GLU A 148 -17.72 5.19 -19.37
CA GLU A 148 -18.06 4.04 -18.53
C GLU A 148 -16.86 3.57 -17.71
N MET A 149 -15.64 3.60 -18.27
CA MET A 149 -14.40 3.25 -17.56
C MET A 149 -14.14 4.17 -16.35
N PHE A 150 -14.62 5.40 -16.38
CA PHE A 150 -14.48 6.36 -15.27
C PHE A 150 -15.61 6.24 -14.23
N LEU A 151 -16.68 5.50 -14.52
CA LEU A 151 -17.83 5.30 -13.63
C LEU A 151 -17.70 4.06 -12.76
N ASP A 152 -16.77 3.16 -13.08
CA ASP A 152 -16.49 2.00 -12.24
C ASP A 152 -15.55 2.38 -11.09
N SER A 153 -15.87 1.99 -9.86
CA SER A 153 -15.03 2.22 -8.68
C SER A 153 -14.03 1.09 -8.42
N GLU A 154 -14.24 -0.05 -9.08
CA GLU A 154 -13.36 -1.20 -8.94
C GLU A 154 -12.12 -1.05 -9.84
N TYR A 155 -11.09 -1.84 -9.56
CA TYR A 155 -9.91 -1.91 -10.40
C TYR A 155 -10.25 -2.54 -11.75
N ASP A 156 -9.87 -1.85 -12.81
CA ASP A 156 -10.00 -2.34 -14.19
C ASP A 156 -8.66 -2.22 -14.90
N LYS A 157 -8.15 -3.35 -15.40
CA LYS A 157 -6.83 -3.42 -16.05
C LYS A 157 -6.77 -2.58 -17.33
N GLU A 158 -7.85 -2.50 -18.10
CA GLU A 158 -7.88 -1.70 -19.34
C GLU A 158 -7.83 -0.21 -19.01
N PHE A 159 -8.52 0.20 -17.93
CA PHE A 159 -8.48 1.57 -17.43
C PHE A 159 -7.09 1.94 -16.92
N ASP A 160 -6.47 1.07 -16.14
CA ASP A 160 -5.11 1.29 -15.64
C ASP A 160 -4.10 1.40 -16.80
N GLN A 161 -4.16 0.50 -17.78
CA GLN A 161 -3.34 0.57 -18.98
C GLN A 161 -3.59 1.84 -19.80
N PHE A 162 -4.83 2.30 -19.91
CA PHE A 162 -5.14 3.57 -20.57
C PHE A 162 -4.46 4.75 -19.83
N LEU A 163 -4.54 4.79 -18.51
CA LEU A 163 -3.89 5.84 -17.74
C LEU A 163 -2.37 5.79 -17.87
N LEU A 164 -1.78 4.61 -17.80
CA LEU A 164 -0.33 4.42 -17.80
C LEU A 164 0.29 4.61 -19.19
N ASN A 165 -0.29 3.97 -20.22
CA ASN A 165 0.31 3.86 -21.55
C ASN A 165 -0.18 4.92 -22.53
N ASP A 166 -1.47 5.24 -22.52
CA ASP A 166 -2.05 6.21 -23.46
C ASP A 166 -1.87 7.65 -22.97
N VAL A 167 -2.10 7.90 -21.67
CA VAL A 167 -1.91 9.22 -21.07
C VAL A 167 -0.45 9.42 -20.66
N GLY A 168 0.13 8.46 -19.97
CA GLY A 168 1.49 8.44 -19.47
C GLY A 168 1.63 9.05 -18.07
N TYR A 169 2.52 8.45 -17.27
CA TYR A 169 2.67 8.76 -15.85
C TYR A 169 3.05 10.22 -15.57
N ASP A 170 3.99 10.79 -16.33
CA ASP A 170 4.44 12.17 -16.16
C ASP A 170 3.28 13.17 -16.36
N LYS A 171 2.51 12.95 -17.42
CA LYS A 171 1.36 13.80 -17.74
C LYS A 171 0.23 13.63 -16.71
N LEU A 172 -0.03 12.39 -16.27
CA LEU A 172 -0.98 12.12 -15.19
C LEU A 172 -0.58 12.84 -13.91
N SER A 173 0.69 12.79 -13.52
CA SER A 173 1.20 13.46 -12.32
C SER A 173 0.96 14.97 -12.35
N GLU A 174 1.06 15.60 -13.52
CA GLU A 174 0.73 17.03 -13.70
C GLU A 174 -0.78 17.27 -13.60
N VAL A 175 -1.58 16.49 -14.32
CA VAL A 175 -3.04 16.63 -14.40
C VAL A 175 -3.72 16.36 -13.07
N LEU A 176 -3.23 15.37 -12.32
CA LEU A 176 -3.83 14.93 -11.06
C LEU A 176 -3.42 15.77 -9.85
N ARG A 177 -2.48 16.69 -10.01
CA ARG A 177 -2.05 17.58 -8.93
C ARG A 177 -3.22 18.37 -8.36
N GLY A 178 -3.52 18.17 -7.06
CA GLY A 178 -4.65 18.79 -6.38
C GLY A 178 -6.01 18.12 -6.63
N ILE A 179 -6.04 17.01 -7.37
CA ILE A 179 -7.23 16.17 -7.57
C ILE A 179 -7.05 14.85 -6.81
N PHE A 180 -5.97 14.14 -7.08
CA PHE A 180 -5.57 12.93 -6.38
C PHE A 180 -4.19 13.13 -5.73
N ILE A 181 -3.83 12.24 -4.80
CA ILE A 181 -2.52 12.27 -4.13
C ILE A 181 -1.46 11.78 -5.09
N THR A 182 -1.71 10.64 -5.73
CA THR A 182 -0.87 10.04 -6.76
C THR A 182 -1.71 9.61 -7.97
N PRO A 183 -1.10 9.35 -9.13
CA PRO A 183 -1.80 8.75 -10.26
C PRO A 183 -2.43 7.40 -9.94
N TYR A 184 -1.77 6.57 -9.14
CA TYR A 184 -2.26 5.26 -8.75
C TYR A 184 -3.56 5.33 -7.94
N ALA A 185 -3.73 6.36 -7.09
CA ALA A 185 -4.97 6.61 -6.37
C ALA A 185 -6.21 6.83 -7.26
N ALA A 186 -6.01 7.08 -8.55
CA ALA A 186 -7.12 7.24 -9.50
C ALA A 186 -7.60 5.92 -10.11
N THR A 187 -6.90 4.80 -9.93
CA THR A 187 -7.19 3.51 -10.59
C THR A 187 -8.40 2.80 -9.99
N SER A 188 -8.57 2.82 -8.68
CA SER A 188 -9.75 2.26 -8.01
C SER A 188 -10.06 2.97 -6.68
N LEU A 189 -11.25 2.71 -6.12
CA LEU A 189 -11.63 3.22 -4.80
C LEU A 189 -10.75 2.64 -3.69
N ARG A 190 -10.33 1.38 -3.83
CA ARG A 190 -9.43 0.71 -2.88
C ARG A 190 -8.05 1.36 -2.90
N GLU A 191 -7.50 1.62 -4.09
CA GLU A 191 -6.21 2.30 -4.22
C GLU A 191 -6.27 3.77 -3.78
N TYR A 192 -7.42 4.42 -3.96
CA TYR A 192 -7.66 5.75 -3.40
C TYR A 192 -7.60 5.76 -1.87
N PHE A 193 -8.21 4.76 -1.23
CA PHE A 193 -8.14 4.60 0.22
C PHE A 193 -6.72 4.26 0.68
N ALA A 194 -6.06 3.27 0.08
CA ALA A 194 -4.73 2.82 0.46
C ALA A 194 -3.67 3.91 0.28
N THR A 195 -3.68 4.63 -0.85
CA THR A 195 -2.78 5.77 -1.08
C THR A 195 -2.98 6.88 -0.05
N GLY A 196 -4.24 7.21 0.26
CA GLY A 196 -4.54 8.24 1.27
C GLY A 196 -4.15 7.80 2.68
N PHE A 197 -4.27 6.52 2.99
CA PHE A 197 -3.82 5.91 4.24
C PHE A 197 -2.28 6.01 4.37
N THR A 198 -1.54 5.64 3.33
CA THR A 198 -0.08 5.77 3.28
C THR A 198 0.34 7.22 3.50
N GLU A 199 -0.26 8.16 2.77
CA GLU A 199 0.00 9.60 2.95
C GLU A 199 -0.29 10.09 4.37
N PHE A 200 -1.35 9.59 5.00
CA PHE A 200 -1.74 9.97 6.35
C PHE A 200 -0.72 9.51 7.40
N TYR A 201 -0.21 8.29 7.30
CA TYR A 201 0.68 7.73 8.32
C TYR A 201 2.16 8.04 8.08
N LEU A 202 2.62 8.06 6.83
CA LEU A 202 4.04 8.28 6.54
C LEU A 202 4.42 9.76 6.40
N TYR A 203 3.46 10.61 6.01
CA TYR A 203 3.74 12.01 5.70
C TYR A 203 2.88 13.00 6.53
N PRO A 204 3.04 13.01 7.87
CA PRO A 204 2.20 13.84 8.76
C PRO A 204 2.27 15.35 8.45
N ASP A 205 3.38 15.82 7.91
CA ASP A 205 3.54 17.21 7.46
C ASP A 205 2.61 17.56 6.29
N ASN A 206 2.18 16.56 5.52
CA ASN A 206 1.28 16.69 4.38
C ASN A 206 -0.21 16.60 4.76
N HIS A 207 -0.58 16.44 6.03
CA HIS A 207 -1.98 16.34 6.44
C HIS A 207 -2.84 17.52 5.97
N ASN A 208 -2.29 18.73 5.90
CA ASN A 208 -3.02 19.88 5.36
C ASN A 208 -3.31 19.74 3.87
N TYR A 209 -2.38 19.14 3.11
CA TYR A 209 -2.58 18.86 1.69
C TYR A 209 -3.61 17.74 1.50
N LEU A 210 -3.46 16.62 2.20
CA LEU A 210 -4.41 15.51 2.18
C LEU A 210 -5.84 15.99 2.52
N ARG A 211 -6.00 16.77 3.60
CA ARG A 211 -7.29 17.33 4.00
C ARG A 211 -7.91 18.25 2.94
N LYS A 212 -7.06 18.98 2.20
CA LYS A 212 -7.52 19.89 1.13
C LYS A 212 -7.93 19.12 -0.13
N VAL A 213 -7.13 18.13 -0.52
CA VAL A 213 -7.33 17.33 -1.74
C VAL A 213 -8.43 16.30 -1.53
N SER A 214 -8.46 15.62 -0.39
CA SER A 214 -9.31 14.46 -0.10
C SER A 214 -9.99 14.60 1.27
N PRO A 215 -10.89 15.57 1.47
CA PRO A 215 -11.45 15.89 2.78
C PRO A 215 -12.28 14.77 3.41
N GLU A 216 -13.06 14.01 2.64
CA GLU A 216 -13.85 12.90 3.20
C GLU A 216 -12.96 11.69 3.54
N LEU A 217 -11.98 11.40 2.70
CA LEU A 217 -10.96 10.39 2.99
C LEU A 217 -10.18 10.76 4.26
N TYR A 218 -9.69 12.01 4.38
CA TYR A 218 -8.99 12.47 5.57
C TYR A 218 -9.80 12.31 6.87
N LYS A 219 -11.09 12.68 6.84
CA LYS A 219 -11.99 12.51 8.00
C LYS A 219 -12.15 11.05 8.38
N LYS A 220 -12.25 10.16 7.40
CA LYS A 220 -12.38 8.72 7.63
C LYS A 220 -11.11 8.15 8.27
N LEU A 221 -9.93 8.49 7.74
CA LEU A 221 -8.65 8.07 8.29
C LEU A 221 -8.46 8.56 9.73
N LEU A 222 -8.84 9.82 9.99
CA LEU A 222 -8.81 10.36 11.36
C LEU A 222 -9.77 9.64 12.31
N SER A 223 -10.94 9.20 11.82
CA SER A 223 -11.88 8.40 12.61
C SER A 223 -11.32 7.02 12.92
N LEU A 224 -10.75 6.33 11.93
CA LEU A 224 -10.10 5.02 12.11
C LEU A 224 -8.92 5.11 13.09
N HIS A 225 -8.09 6.13 12.96
CA HIS A 225 -6.95 6.37 13.86
C HIS A 225 -7.36 6.51 15.33
N ARG A 226 -8.58 6.99 15.61
CA ARG A 226 -9.08 7.27 16.96
C ARG A 226 -9.90 6.14 17.58
N LEU A 227 -10.09 5.02 16.89
CA LEU A 227 -10.92 3.92 17.42
C LEU A 227 -10.42 3.37 18.75
N ASP A 228 -9.12 3.42 19.01
CA ASP A 228 -8.52 3.01 20.30
C ASP A 228 -8.73 4.00 21.46
N GLN A 229 -9.25 5.20 21.19
CA GLN A 229 -9.37 6.26 22.19
C GLN A 229 -10.78 6.34 22.82
N THR A 230 -11.66 5.41 22.43
CA THR A 230 -13.03 5.28 22.94
C THR A 230 -13.21 4.00 23.73
#